data_ef98fe7aa655198188fccc22219c73f8
#
_entry.id   ef98fe7aa655198188fccc22219c73f8
#
_cell.length_a   1.000
_cell.length_b   1.000
_cell.length_c   1.000
_cell.angle_alpha   90.00
_cell.angle_beta   90.00
_cell.angle_gamma   90.00
#
_symmetry.space_group_name_H-M   'P 1'
#
loop_
_entity.id
_entity.type
_entity.pdbx_description
1 polymer ?
#
loop_
_entity_poly.entity_id
_entity_poly.type
_entity_poly.pdbx_seq_one_letter_code
_entity_poly.pdbx_strand_id
1 'polypeptide(L)'
;RSGLLTSPLRARFGINSRLEYYDSDLLSQIINRSSSILDVSISTTAAIEIAGRSRGTPRIANSLLRRVRDFAQIKGDGNIDTEITKYALEALNVDENGLDEMDNRILSAIIDKFKGGPVGLTTIATAVGEQAGTIEEVYEPFLIKEGYLMRTPRGRQATDLAFKHLGRIKESNQGNL
;
A
#
# COMPACT_ATOMS: atom_id res chain seq x y z
N ARG A 1 10.27 11.52 10.39
CA ARG A 1 11.45 11.85 9.55
C ARG A 1 12.65 12.21 10.42
N SER A 2 13.32 11.20 10.99
CA SER A 2 14.54 11.42 11.80
C SER A 2 15.66 12.09 10.99
N GLY A 3 15.67 11.95 9.67
CA GLY A 3 16.64 12.58 8.78
C GLY A 3 16.56 14.11 8.69
N LEU A 4 15.42 14.71 9.07
CA LEU A 4 15.27 16.16 9.14
C LEU A 4 15.79 16.77 10.44
N LEU A 5 16.08 15.94 11.45
CA LEU A 5 16.66 16.40 12.70
C LEU A 5 18.19 16.47 12.58
N THR A 6 18.77 17.58 12.98
CA THR A 6 20.23 17.75 13.04
C THR A 6 20.86 16.76 14.03
N SER A 7 22.10 16.36 13.78
CA SER A 7 22.82 15.43 14.67
C SER A 7 22.86 15.88 16.14
N PRO A 8 23.07 17.18 16.48
CA PRO A 8 23.02 17.65 17.86
C PRO A 8 21.65 17.51 18.51
N LEU A 9 20.56 17.68 17.74
CA LEU A 9 19.20 17.47 18.26
C LEU A 9 18.94 16.00 18.54
N ARG A 10 19.32 15.10 17.62
CA ARG A 10 19.17 13.64 17.82
C ARG A 10 19.93 13.15 19.03
N ALA A 11 21.13 13.66 19.29
CA ALA A 11 21.94 13.28 20.45
C ALA A 11 21.32 13.69 21.80
N ARG A 12 20.42 14.68 21.81
CA ARG A 12 19.71 15.11 23.03
C ARG A 12 18.52 14.22 23.40
N PHE A 13 18.02 13.40 22.48
CA PHE A 13 16.98 12.42 22.78
C PHE A 13 17.64 11.15 23.34
N GLY A 14 17.34 10.83 24.59
CA GLY A 14 17.93 9.68 25.30
C GLY A 14 17.50 8.32 24.76
N ILE A 15 16.40 8.28 24.00
CA ILE A 15 15.85 7.05 23.41
C ILE A 15 15.50 7.30 21.96
N ASN A 16 16.05 6.47 21.07
CA ASN A 16 15.70 6.42 19.66
C ASN A 16 15.02 5.08 19.36
N SER A 17 13.71 5.08 19.20
CA SER A 17 12.96 3.89 18.82
C SER A 17 12.60 3.95 17.35
N ARG A 18 12.84 2.85 16.63
CA ARG A 18 12.35 2.65 15.28
C ARG A 18 10.99 1.98 15.35
N LEU A 19 10.00 2.59 14.71
CA LEU A 19 8.69 1.97 14.56
C LEU A 19 8.69 1.08 13.32
N GLU A 20 8.33 -0.17 13.51
CA GLU A 20 8.17 -1.15 12.44
C GLU A 20 6.71 -1.19 11.98
N TYR A 21 6.48 -1.74 10.78
CA TYR A 21 5.14 -2.04 10.32
C TYR A 21 4.55 -3.19 11.16
N TYR A 22 3.24 -3.14 11.38
CA TYR A 22 2.52 -4.21 12.04
C TYR A 22 2.36 -5.41 11.10
N ASP A 23 2.43 -6.62 11.64
CA ASP A 23 2.03 -7.82 10.93
C ASP A 23 0.50 -7.92 10.82
N SER A 24 0.02 -8.84 9.99
CA SER A 24 -1.42 -9.04 9.78
C SER A 24 -2.15 -9.53 11.01
N ASP A 25 -1.48 -10.31 11.89
CA ASP A 25 -2.10 -10.84 13.10
C ASP A 25 -2.38 -9.73 14.11
N LEU A 26 -1.42 -8.86 14.35
CA LEU A 26 -1.60 -7.68 15.19
C LEU A 26 -2.63 -6.71 14.62
N LEU A 27 -2.63 -6.51 13.30
CA LEU A 27 -3.62 -5.66 12.65
C LEU A 27 -5.03 -6.25 12.76
N SER A 28 -5.19 -7.57 12.65
CA SER A 28 -6.50 -8.22 12.83
C SER A 28 -7.03 -8.04 14.25
N GLN A 29 -6.16 -8.10 15.27
CA GLN A 29 -6.54 -7.80 16.66
C GLN A 29 -6.97 -6.33 16.83
N ILE A 30 -6.28 -5.39 16.18
CA ILE A 30 -6.65 -3.98 16.20
C ILE A 30 -8.01 -3.77 15.51
N ILE A 31 -8.27 -4.44 14.38
CA ILE A 31 -9.54 -4.40 13.67
C ILE A 31 -10.68 -4.94 14.54
N ASN A 32 -10.50 -6.10 15.19
CA ASN A 32 -11.49 -6.68 16.09
C ASN A 32 -11.81 -5.75 17.28
N ARG A 33 -10.78 -5.13 17.87
CA ARG A 33 -11.00 -4.13 18.93
C ARG A 33 -11.76 -2.92 18.40
N SER A 34 -11.37 -2.43 17.22
CA SER A 34 -12.00 -1.25 16.60
C SER A 34 -13.45 -1.54 16.19
N SER A 35 -13.77 -2.74 15.71
CA SER A 35 -15.14 -3.15 15.38
C SER A 35 -16.04 -3.15 16.63
N SER A 36 -15.53 -3.63 17.76
CA SER A 36 -16.25 -3.58 19.05
C SER A 36 -16.53 -2.14 19.49
N ILE A 37 -15.58 -1.21 19.29
CA ILE A 37 -15.79 0.22 19.61
C ILE A 37 -16.80 0.88 18.67
N LEU A 38 -16.86 0.43 17.42
CA LEU A 38 -17.80 0.92 16.40
C LEU A 38 -19.18 0.23 16.51
N ASP A 39 -19.36 -0.68 17.46
CA ASP A 39 -20.57 -1.48 17.66
C ASP A 39 -21.00 -2.20 16.37
N VAL A 40 -20.03 -2.85 15.69
CA VAL A 40 -20.28 -3.65 14.50
C VAL A 40 -19.67 -5.04 14.63
N SER A 41 -20.47 -6.06 14.28
CA SER A 41 -20.03 -7.44 14.24
C SER A 41 -19.11 -7.69 13.04
N ILE A 42 -18.00 -8.39 13.26
CA ILE A 42 -17.06 -8.77 12.20
C ILE A 42 -16.62 -10.22 12.35
N SER A 43 -16.57 -10.96 11.25
CA SER A 43 -16.02 -12.31 11.26
C SER A 43 -14.49 -12.29 11.33
N THR A 44 -13.91 -13.33 11.92
CA THR A 44 -12.43 -13.47 12.01
C THR A 44 -11.78 -13.44 10.64
N THR A 45 -12.38 -14.09 9.64
CA THR A 45 -11.88 -14.11 8.26
C THR A 45 -11.93 -12.73 7.60
N ALA A 46 -12.98 -11.95 7.85
CA ALA A 46 -13.09 -10.56 7.37
C ALA A 46 -12.02 -9.66 8.01
N ALA A 47 -11.78 -9.81 9.31
CA ALA A 47 -10.73 -9.05 10.01
C ALA A 47 -9.34 -9.35 9.45
N ILE A 48 -9.03 -10.62 9.16
CA ILE A 48 -7.76 -11.03 8.54
C ILE A 48 -7.64 -10.46 7.11
N GLU A 49 -8.72 -10.51 6.33
CA GLU A 49 -8.76 -9.97 4.97
C GLU A 49 -8.46 -8.46 4.94
N ILE A 50 -9.10 -7.68 5.82
CA ILE A 50 -8.82 -6.24 5.96
C ILE A 50 -7.38 -6.01 6.43
N ALA A 51 -6.90 -6.80 7.40
CA ALA A 51 -5.55 -6.69 7.93
C ALA A 51 -4.49 -6.91 6.85
N GLY A 52 -4.66 -7.94 6.01
CA GLY A 52 -3.74 -8.26 4.91
C GLY A 52 -3.60 -7.12 3.90
N ARG A 53 -4.67 -6.36 3.66
CA ARG A 53 -4.66 -5.22 2.72
C ARG A 53 -4.33 -3.87 3.37
N SER A 54 -3.97 -3.86 4.66
CA SER A 54 -3.74 -2.64 5.45
C SER A 54 -2.31 -2.10 5.42
N ARG A 55 -1.44 -2.64 4.59
CA ARG A 55 -0.05 -2.17 4.38
C ARG A 55 0.79 -2.10 5.68
N GLY A 56 0.48 -2.93 6.66
CA GLY A 56 1.17 -2.90 7.95
C GLY A 56 0.85 -1.68 8.83
N THR A 57 -0.24 -0.94 8.53
CA THR A 57 -0.53 0.35 9.18
C THR A 57 -1.90 0.36 9.86
N PRO A 58 -1.99 0.55 11.19
CA PRO A 58 -3.26 0.61 11.92
C PRO A 58 -4.23 1.69 11.42
N ARG A 59 -3.69 2.83 10.95
CA ARG A 59 -4.50 3.90 10.38
C ARG A 59 -5.24 3.45 9.11
N ILE A 60 -4.56 2.72 8.22
CA ILE A 60 -5.16 2.18 6.99
C ILE A 60 -6.16 1.08 7.36
N ALA A 61 -5.80 0.17 8.28
CA ALA A 61 -6.70 -0.87 8.76
C ALA A 61 -8.03 -0.30 9.29
N ASN A 62 -7.96 0.70 10.15
CA ASN A 62 -9.15 1.37 10.67
C ASN A 62 -9.93 2.16 9.59
N SER A 63 -9.24 2.70 8.58
CA SER A 63 -9.90 3.36 7.46
C SER A 63 -10.67 2.35 6.60
N LEU A 64 -10.05 1.23 6.26
CA LEU A 64 -10.71 0.15 5.51
C LEU A 64 -11.88 -0.44 6.30
N LEU A 65 -11.70 -0.72 7.61
CA LEU A 65 -12.78 -1.21 8.46
C LEU A 65 -14.02 -0.31 8.41
N ARG A 66 -13.85 1.01 8.55
CA ARG A 66 -14.97 1.96 8.45
C ARG A 66 -15.66 1.92 7.10
N ARG A 67 -14.90 1.82 6.01
CA ARG A 67 -15.47 1.71 4.67
C ARG A 67 -16.22 0.41 4.47
N VAL A 68 -15.64 -0.72 4.89
CA VAL A 68 -16.30 -2.04 4.81
C VAL A 68 -17.58 -2.04 5.63
N ARG A 69 -17.58 -1.44 6.84
CA ARG A 69 -18.81 -1.26 7.65
C ARG A 69 -19.88 -0.48 6.88
N ASP A 70 -19.51 0.62 6.23
CA ASP A 70 -20.47 1.41 5.46
C ASP A 70 -21.12 0.57 4.35
N PHE A 71 -20.34 -0.30 3.67
CA PHE A 71 -20.87 -1.26 2.71
C PHE A 71 -21.78 -2.30 3.36
N ALA A 72 -21.41 -2.85 4.53
CA ALA A 72 -22.20 -3.83 5.26
C ALA A 72 -23.57 -3.26 5.67
N GLN A 73 -23.61 -2.00 6.10
CA GLN A 73 -24.84 -1.30 6.47
C GLN A 73 -25.76 -1.00 5.29
N ILE A 74 -25.19 -0.71 4.11
CA ILE A 74 -25.98 -0.31 2.93
C ILE A 74 -26.43 -1.53 2.12
N LYS A 75 -25.59 -2.55 2.00
CA LYS A 75 -25.81 -3.71 1.11
C LYS A 75 -26.07 -5.02 1.83
N GLY A 76 -25.81 -5.09 3.13
CA GLY A 76 -26.00 -6.26 3.97
C GLY A 76 -26.93 -5.99 5.14
N ASP A 77 -26.79 -6.79 6.18
CA ASP A 77 -27.51 -6.70 7.45
C ASP A 77 -26.77 -5.90 8.54
N GLY A 78 -25.67 -5.26 8.16
CA GLY A 78 -24.79 -4.53 9.08
C GLY A 78 -23.63 -5.37 9.64
N ASN A 79 -23.63 -6.68 9.43
CA ASN A 79 -22.52 -7.55 9.82
C ASN A 79 -21.43 -7.57 8.76
N ILE A 80 -20.16 -7.53 9.21
CA ILE A 80 -19.00 -7.60 8.32
C ILE A 80 -18.55 -9.05 8.18
N ASP A 81 -19.01 -9.71 7.15
CA ASP A 81 -18.56 -11.03 6.75
C ASP A 81 -17.49 -10.98 5.65
N THR A 82 -17.04 -12.14 5.20
CA THR A 82 -15.99 -12.25 4.17
C THR A 82 -16.47 -11.78 2.80
N GLU A 83 -17.75 -12.01 2.45
CA GLU A 83 -18.29 -11.66 1.14
C GLU A 83 -18.41 -10.15 0.99
N ILE A 84 -19.05 -9.49 1.98
CA ILE A 84 -19.19 -8.04 1.97
C ILE A 84 -17.82 -7.35 2.05
N THR A 85 -16.86 -7.95 2.77
CA THR A 85 -15.49 -7.43 2.86
C THR A 85 -14.80 -7.46 1.51
N LYS A 86 -14.83 -8.58 0.80
CA LYS A 86 -14.24 -8.69 -0.55
C LYS A 86 -14.88 -7.73 -1.53
N TYR A 87 -16.21 -7.70 -1.53
CA TYR A 87 -16.97 -6.76 -2.36
C TYR A 87 -16.57 -5.29 -2.10
N ALA A 88 -16.50 -4.91 -0.83
CA ALA A 88 -16.16 -3.54 -0.44
C ALA A 88 -14.72 -3.17 -0.84
N LEU A 89 -13.75 -4.07 -0.61
CA LEU A 89 -12.35 -3.85 -0.95
C LEU A 89 -12.14 -3.75 -2.47
N GLU A 90 -12.84 -4.58 -3.25
CA GLU A 90 -12.86 -4.48 -4.70
C GLU A 90 -13.47 -3.14 -5.18
N ALA A 91 -14.61 -2.75 -4.62
CA ALA A 91 -15.24 -1.45 -4.92
C ALA A 91 -14.38 -0.25 -4.54
N LEU A 92 -13.47 -0.41 -3.59
CA LEU A 92 -12.47 0.59 -3.18
C LEU A 92 -11.19 0.54 -4.01
N ASN A 93 -11.11 -0.35 -5.00
CA ASN A 93 -9.92 -0.62 -5.82
C ASN A 93 -8.68 -0.98 -4.98
N VAL A 94 -8.87 -1.73 -3.89
CA VAL A 94 -7.79 -2.28 -3.06
C VAL A 94 -7.66 -3.77 -3.39
N ASP A 95 -6.58 -4.13 -4.05
CA ASP A 95 -6.36 -5.51 -4.49
C ASP A 95 -5.91 -6.45 -3.36
N GLU A 96 -5.72 -7.73 -3.69
CA GLU A 96 -5.34 -8.78 -2.74
C GLU A 96 -3.98 -8.52 -2.05
N ASN A 97 -3.11 -7.75 -2.66
CA ASN A 97 -1.80 -7.38 -2.14
C ASN A 97 -1.81 -6.02 -1.41
N GLY A 98 -2.97 -5.38 -1.30
CA GLY A 98 -3.13 -4.08 -0.67
C GLY A 98 -2.68 -2.91 -1.54
N LEU A 99 -2.47 -3.09 -2.86
CA LEU A 99 -2.24 -1.99 -3.79
C LEU A 99 -3.57 -1.31 -4.09
N ASP A 100 -3.53 0.03 -4.10
CA ASP A 100 -4.68 0.83 -4.50
C ASP A 100 -4.58 1.27 -5.98
N GLU A 101 -5.57 2.03 -6.42
CA GLU A 101 -5.62 2.54 -7.80
C GLU A 101 -4.35 3.34 -8.15
N MET A 102 -3.84 4.18 -7.24
CA MET A 102 -2.68 5.01 -7.53
C MET A 102 -1.38 4.20 -7.59
N ASP A 103 -1.22 3.18 -6.73
CA ASP A 103 -0.08 2.25 -6.83
C ASP A 103 -0.06 1.58 -8.21
N ASN A 104 -1.20 1.04 -8.64
CA ASN A 104 -1.33 0.39 -9.93
C ASN A 104 -1.10 1.36 -11.09
N ARG A 105 -1.55 2.62 -11.00
CA ARG A 105 -1.26 3.68 -11.98
C ARG A 105 0.24 4.00 -12.05
N ILE A 106 0.92 4.08 -10.89
CA ILE A 106 2.37 4.32 -10.83
C ILE A 106 3.12 3.17 -11.51
N LEU A 107 2.82 1.92 -11.15
CA LEU A 107 3.47 0.75 -11.73
C LEU A 107 3.18 0.63 -13.25
N SER A 108 1.92 0.83 -13.67
CA SER A 108 1.55 0.82 -15.08
C SER A 108 2.26 1.92 -15.87
N ALA A 109 2.38 3.14 -15.32
CA ALA A 109 3.11 4.20 -15.97
C ALA A 109 4.59 3.83 -16.20
N ILE A 110 5.25 3.26 -15.18
CA ILE A 110 6.65 2.83 -15.28
C ILE A 110 6.80 1.70 -16.30
N ILE A 111 5.90 0.73 -16.29
CA ILE A 111 5.99 -0.46 -17.16
C ILE A 111 5.58 -0.13 -18.58
N ASP A 112 4.38 0.41 -18.77
CA ASP A 112 3.77 0.54 -20.09
C ASP A 112 4.35 1.74 -20.86
N LYS A 113 4.64 2.88 -20.19
CA LYS A 113 5.18 4.10 -20.83
C LYS A 113 6.71 4.14 -20.86
N PHE A 114 7.38 3.56 -19.85
CA PHE A 114 8.83 3.69 -19.70
C PHE A 114 9.55 2.32 -19.69
N LYS A 115 8.91 1.26 -20.21
CA LYS A 115 9.50 -0.09 -20.38
C LYS A 115 10.11 -0.67 -19.11
N GLY A 116 9.50 -0.38 -17.96
CA GLY A 116 9.98 -0.82 -16.64
C GLY A 116 11.00 0.09 -15.99
N GLY A 117 11.39 1.17 -16.63
CA GLY A 117 12.38 2.13 -16.11
C GLY A 117 13.83 1.81 -16.47
N PRO A 118 14.82 2.50 -15.87
CA PRO A 118 14.68 3.49 -14.80
C PRO A 118 14.09 4.83 -15.25
N VAL A 119 13.23 5.42 -14.44
CA VAL A 119 12.54 6.69 -14.74
C VAL A 119 12.58 7.65 -13.54
N GLY A 120 12.74 8.94 -13.81
CA GLY A 120 12.80 9.97 -12.76
C GLY A 120 11.45 10.17 -12.05
N LEU A 121 11.50 10.51 -10.76
CA LEU A 121 10.31 10.72 -9.92
C LEU A 121 9.34 11.76 -10.50
N THR A 122 9.87 12.90 -10.96
CA THR A 122 9.06 13.97 -11.55
C THR A 122 8.37 13.54 -12.85
N THR A 123 9.02 12.68 -13.64
CA THR A 123 8.44 12.12 -14.87
C THR A 123 7.27 11.17 -14.53
N ILE A 124 7.44 10.32 -13.49
CA ILE A 124 6.35 9.47 -13.00
C ILE A 124 5.19 10.33 -12.50
N ALA A 125 5.49 11.33 -11.68
CA ALA A 125 4.51 12.26 -11.13
C ALA A 125 3.65 12.92 -12.22
N THR A 126 4.29 13.44 -13.25
CA THR A 126 3.61 14.02 -14.42
C THR A 126 2.77 12.96 -15.15
N ALA A 127 3.29 11.74 -15.31
CA ALA A 127 2.60 10.68 -16.05
C ALA A 127 1.33 10.17 -15.36
N VAL A 128 1.27 10.23 -14.01
CA VAL A 128 0.11 9.80 -13.22
C VAL A 128 -0.76 10.96 -12.71
N GLY A 129 -0.34 12.21 -12.92
CA GLY A 129 -1.08 13.39 -12.47
C GLY A 129 -1.05 13.61 -10.96
N GLU A 130 0.08 13.28 -10.30
CA GLU A 130 0.26 13.43 -8.85
C GLU A 130 1.52 14.27 -8.55
N GLN A 131 1.64 14.79 -7.33
CA GLN A 131 2.84 15.51 -6.88
C GLN A 131 3.99 14.53 -6.61
N ALA A 132 5.21 14.89 -7.02
CA ALA A 132 6.38 14.04 -6.81
C ALA A 132 6.63 13.73 -5.32
N GLY A 133 6.42 14.71 -4.44
CA GLY A 133 6.53 14.52 -2.99
C GLY A 133 5.52 13.51 -2.43
N THR A 134 4.27 13.53 -2.93
CA THR A 134 3.24 12.56 -2.53
C THR A 134 3.66 11.14 -2.93
N ILE A 135 4.15 10.96 -4.16
CA ILE A 135 4.64 9.65 -4.61
C ILE A 135 5.76 9.16 -3.71
N GLU A 136 6.75 10.00 -3.44
CA GLU A 136 7.93 9.63 -2.64
C GLU A 136 7.60 9.32 -1.18
N GLU A 137 6.61 10.01 -0.61
CA GLU A 137 6.31 9.90 0.83
C GLU A 137 5.21 8.89 1.15
N VAL A 138 4.27 8.68 0.24
CA VAL A 138 3.05 7.90 0.50
C VAL A 138 3.10 6.55 -0.21
N TYR A 139 3.40 6.53 -1.52
CA TYR A 139 3.29 5.33 -2.34
C TYR A 139 4.60 4.55 -2.45
N GLU A 140 5.70 5.23 -2.74
CA GLU A 140 7.00 4.59 -2.98
C GLU A 140 7.50 3.73 -1.81
N PRO A 141 7.37 4.13 -0.52
CA PRO A 141 7.83 3.32 0.59
C PRO A 141 7.14 1.95 0.68
N PHE A 142 5.84 1.91 0.39
CA PHE A 142 5.08 0.67 0.35
C PHE A 142 5.49 -0.19 -0.85
N LEU A 143 5.54 0.38 -2.04
CA LEU A 143 5.91 -0.33 -3.26
C LEU A 143 7.34 -0.90 -3.20
N ILE A 144 8.27 -0.20 -2.55
CA ILE A 144 9.64 -0.69 -2.33
C ILE A 144 9.65 -1.82 -1.30
N LYS A 145 8.94 -1.65 -0.17
CA LYS A 145 8.86 -2.64 0.91
C LYS A 145 8.30 -3.97 0.39
N GLU A 146 7.25 -3.92 -0.40
CA GLU A 146 6.61 -5.10 -0.97
C GLU A 146 7.34 -5.64 -2.23
N GLY A 147 8.41 -4.97 -2.65
CA GLY A 147 9.27 -5.45 -3.74
C GLY A 147 8.77 -5.17 -5.14
N TYR A 148 7.78 -4.30 -5.34
CA TYR A 148 7.28 -3.91 -6.66
C TYR A 148 8.16 -2.87 -7.35
N LEU A 149 8.87 -2.04 -6.58
CA LEU A 149 9.66 -0.92 -7.06
C LEU A 149 11.07 -0.94 -6.49
N MET A 150 12.05 -0.54 -7.29
CA MET A 150 13.44 -0.33 -6.85
C MET A 150 13.89 1.10 -7.10
N ARG A 151 14.66 1.66 -6.17
CA ARG A 151 15.44 2.88 -6.39
C ARG A 151 16.79 2.54 -6.99
N THR A 152 17.12 3.20 -8.08
CA THR A 152 18.44 3.13 -8.72
C THR A 152 19.05 4.54 -8.81
N PRO A 153 20.36 4.70 -9.05
CA PRO A 153 20.97 6.01 -9.26
C PRO A 153 20.36 6.80 -10.45
N ARG A 154 19.76 6.08 -11.42
CA ARG A 154 19.12 6.70 -12.60
C ARG A 154 17.63 6.97 -12.40
N GLY A 155 17.01 6.49 -11.33
CA GLY A 155 15.58 6.66 -11.09
C GLY A 155 14.90 5.41 -10.53
N ARG A 156 13.59 5.33 -10.69
CA ARG A 156 12.73 4.25 -10.21
C ARG A 156 12.56 3.20 -11.30
N GLN A 157 12.63 1.94 -10.91
CA GLN A 157 12.51 0.80 -11.81
C GLN A 157 11.53 -0.22 -11.24
N ALA A 158 10.62 -0.70 -12.10
CA ALA A 158 9.70 -1.77 -11.75
C ALA A 158 10.44 -3.12 -11.69
N THR A 159 10.08 -3.95 -10.73
CA THR A 159 10.63 -5.29 -10.55
C THR A 159 9.87 -6.32 -11.39
N ASP A 160 10.39 -7.53 -11.49
CA ASP A 160 9.68 -8.64 -12.15
C ASP A 160 8.35 -8.96 -11.44
N LEU A 161 8.29 -8.73 -10.12
CA LEU A 161 7.05 -8.87 -9.36
C LEU A 161 5.98 -7.87 -9.82
N ALA A 162 6.36 -6.63 -10.11
CA ALA A 162 5.44 -5.61 -10.63
C ALA A 162 4.91 -5.99 -12.03
N PHE A 163 5.77 -6.50 -12.90
CA PHE A 163 5.34 -6.99 -14.22
C PHE A 163 4.35 -8.14 -14.09
N LYS A 164 4.65 -9.13 -13.23
CA LYS A 164 3.77 -10.28 -12.97
C LYS A 164 2.42 -9.84 -12.39
N HIS A 165 2.44 -8.90 -11.43
CA HIS A 165 1.24 -8.36 -10.79
C HIS A 165 0.28 -7.73 -11.80
N LEU A 166 0.80 -6.94 -12.74
CA LEU A 166 0.02 -6.30 -13.80
C LEU A 166 -0.26 -7.21 -15.00
N GLY A 167 0.13 -8.50 -14.96
CA GLY A 167 -0.02 -9.42 -16.08
C GLY A 167 0.79 -9.02 -17.31
N ARG A 168 1.92 -8.34 -17.13
CA ARG A 168 2.82 -7.92 -18.20
C ARG A 168 4.03 -8.83 -18.31
N ILE A 169 4.56 -8.94 -19.50
CA ILE A 169 5.82 -9.68 -19.78
C ILE A 169 6.94 -8.63 -19.85
N LYS A 170 7.99 -8.86 -19.07
CA LYS A 170 9.19 -8.04 -19.19
C LYS A 170 9.93 -8.46 -20.46
N GLU A 171 10.03 -7.54 -21.43
CA GLU A 171 10.91 -7.75 -22.58
C GLU A 171 12.34 -7.97 -22.07
N SER A 172 12.90 -9.16 -22.30
CA SER A 172 14.31 -9.39 -22.02
C SER A 172 15.11 -8.47 -22.97
N ASN A 173 15.79 -7.46 -22.43
CA ASN A 173 16.84 -6.77 -23.16
C ASN A 173 17.93 -7.80 -23.48
N GLN A 174 17.81 -8.51 -24.61
CA GLN A 174 18.96 -9.12 -25.24
C GLN A 174 19.85 -7.96 -25.64
N GLY A 175 20.83 -7.65 -24.80
CA GLY A 175 21.90 -6.74 -25.13
C GLY A 175 22.58 -7.28 -26.37
N ASN A 176 22.51 -6.54 -27.46
CA ASN A 176 23.46 -6.70 -28.56
C ASN A 176 24.86 -6.45 -27.98
N LEU A 177 25.64 -7.49 -27.94
CA LEU A 177 27.10 -7.46 -27.87
C LEU A 177 27.66 -6.75 -29.07
#